data_834fbe1f161d0f901f8eb6598f624a96
#
_entry.id   834fbe1f161d0f901f8eb6598f624a96
#
_cell.length_a   1.000
_cell.length_b   1.000
_cell.length_c   1.000
_cell.angle_alpha   90.00
_cell.angle_beta   90.00
_cell.angle_gamma   90.00
#
_symmetry.space_group_name_H-M   'P 1'
#
loop_
_entity.id
_entity.type
_entity.pdbx_description
1 polymer ?
#
loop_
_entity_poly.entity_id
_entity_poly.type
_entity_poly.pdbx_seq_one_letter_code
_entity_poly.pdbx_strand_id
1 'polypeptide(L)'
;MPRTESLDQYLAQSFDRVRRGRRDGLNRFKVDFRASSLPVCPRLYHIYRRLPWAKRPFVQESFTGDAAAMSGTALHLALQRWFGLECQAFGRWKCFKCDVLVGPTAGVQACPKCQAPMIYQELEVEKSKLVPFTGHIDMVLVQPKTNRVYLLDFKTISPRKIFEVRQSGPYRKHYYQINAYANAINLGQQDVGVDHVDKVVLIYVDRGDPWITWAPVQMPVSRKVYRETLALIATAKRSIKEMIPPRGICSSTEDPDAHWCPVKNICFSPLLETMLSDEVQPRDVGDRDRTYDRILQEVNNH
;
A
#
# COMPACT_ATOMS: atom_id res chain seq x y z
N MET A 1 10.62 -48.90 -11.02
CA MET A 1 11.28 -48.09 -10.00
C MET A 1 10.75 -46.63 -10.14
N PRO A 2 10.23 -46.00 -9.08
CA PRO A 2 9.87 -44.60 -9.17
C PRO A 2 11.13 -43.79 -9.47
N ARG A 3 11.06 -42.88 -10.46
CA ARG A 3 12.14 -41.93 -10.76
C ARG A 3 12.37 -41.08 -9.50
N THR A 4 13.58 -41.17 -8.95
CA THR A 4 13.98 -40.28 -7.86
C THR A 4 13.95 -38.86 -8.38
N GLU A 5 13.12 -38.03 -7.78
CA GLU A 5 13.01 -36.59 -8.06
C GLU A 5 14.39 -35.94 -7.84
N SER A 6 14.87 -35.16 -8.79
CA SER A 6 16.11 -34.41 -8.59
C SER A 6 15.92 -33.30 -7.52
N LEU A 7 17.01 -32.92 -6.85
CA LEU A 7 16.99 -31.84 -5.88
C LEU A 7 16.40 -30.57 -6.47
N ASP A 8 16.70 -30.21 -7.71
CA ASP A 8 16.20 -29.05 -8.41
C ASP A 8 14.68 -29.11 -8.61
N GLN A 9 14.15 -30.30 -8.96
CA GLN A 9 12.70 -30.51 -9.09
C GLN A 9 11.99 -30.36 -7.73
N TYR A 10 12.56 -30.92 -6.67
CA TYR A 10 12.06 -30.82 -5.32
C TYR A 10 12.05 -29.36 -4.83
N LEU A 11 13.14 -28.61 -5.03
CA LEU A 11 13.24 -27.21 -4.67
C LEU A 11 12.23 -26.36 -5.45
N ALA A 12 12.14 -26.55 -6.78
CA ALA A 12 11.18 -25.85 -7.61
C ALA A 12 9.73 -26.06 -7.14
N GLN A 13 9.37 -27.31 -6.85
CA GLN A 13 8.05 -27.64 -6.32
C GLN A 13 7.81 -27.06 -4.91
N SER A 14 8.86 -27.01 -4.08
CA SER A 14 8.77 -26.43 -2.75
C SER A 14 8.57 -24.93 -2.80
N PHE A 15 9.30 -24.23 -3.69
CA PHE A 15 9.06 -22.81 -3.98
C PHE A 15 7.64 -22.55 -4.48
N ASP A 16 7.14 -23.39 -5.37
CA ASP A 16 5.78 -23.29 -5.88
C ASP A 16 4.71 -23.54 -4.81
N ARG A 17 4.96 -24.47 -3.87
CA ARG A 17 4.07 -24.68 -2.71
C ARG A 17 4.04 -23.47 -1.78
N VAL A 18 5.20 -22.91 -1.44
CA VAL A 18 5.30 -21.70 -0.61
C VAL A 18 4.60 -20.52 -1.28
N ARG A 19 4.80 -20.38 -2.60
CA ARG A 19 4.16 -19.33 -3.39
C ARG A 19 2.64 -19.49 -3.44
N ARG A 20 2.12 -20.72 -3.63
CA ARG A 20 0.66 -20.99 -3.61
C ARG A 20 0.06 -20.80 -2.23
N GLY A 21 0.68 -21.28 -1.17
CA GLY A 21 0.20 -21.08 0.20
C GLY A 21 0.16 -19.61 0.61
N ARG A 22 1.11 -18.77 0.14
CA ARG A 22 1.04 -17.31 0.29
C ARG A 22 -0.11 -16.69 -0.51
N ARG A 23 -0.37 -17.19 -1.75
CA ARG A 23 -1.49 -16.72 -2.57
C ARG A 23 -2.84 -16.98 -1.90
N ASP A 24 -3.05 -18.15 -1.33
CA ASP A 24 -4.32 -18.51 -0.69
C ASP A 24 -4.64 -17.63 0.54
N GLY A 25 -3.60 -17.10 1.20
CA GLY A 25 -3.72 -16.13 2.29
C GLY A 25 -3.87 -14.66 1.85
N LEU A 26 -3.23 -14.27 0.74
CA LEU A 26 -3.15 -12.89 0.23
C LEU A 26 -4.23 -12.56 -0.80
N ASN A 27 -4.87 -13.55 -1.39
CA ASN A 27 -5.87 -13.39 -2.48
C ASN A 27 -7.19 -12.73 -2.06
N ARG A 28 -7.32 -12.39 -0.80
CA ARG A 28 -8.45 -11.58 -0.34
C ARG A 28 -8.07 -10.11 -0.40
N PHE A 29 -8.15 -9.52 -1.57
CA PHE A 29 -8.08 -8.06 -1.72
C PHE A 29 -9.15 -7.46 -0.81
N LYS A 30 -8.75 -7.08 0.39
CA LYS A 30 -9.63 -6.34 1.28
C LYS A 30 -9.77 -4.97 0.68
N VAL A 31 -10.97 -4.66 0.18
CA VAL A 31 -11.31 -3.33 -0.33
C VAL A 31 -11.53 -2.40 0.86
N ASP A 32 -10.49 -2.27 1.66
CA ASP A 32 -10.38 -1.28 2.72
C ASP A 32 -9.53 -0.11 2.23
N PHE A 33 -9.90 1.08 2.65
CA PHE A 33 -9.08 2.25 2.37
C PHE A 33 -7.81 2.18 3.22
N ARG A 34 -6.69 1.90 2.56
CA ARG A 34 -5.35 1.95 3.15
C ARG A 34 -4.60 3.13 2.56
N ALA A 35 -3.77 3.77 3.38
CA ALA A 35 -2.96 4.88 2.89
C ALA A 35 -2.03 4.48 1.73
N SER A 36 -1.50 3.24 1.73
CA SER A 36 -0.69 2.68 0.63
C SER A 36 -1.46 2.48 -0.69
N SER A 37 -2.79 2.55 -0.65
CA SER A 37 -3.66 2.45 -1.84
C SER A 37 -4.13 3.82 -2.35
N LEU A 38 -3.63 4.92 -1.80
CA LEU A 38 -3.98 6.27 -2.21
C LEU A 38 -3.19 6.72 -3.45
N PRO A 39 -3.76 7.55 -4.34
CA PRO A 39 -5.15 7.99 -4.33
C PRO A 39 -6.11 6.83 -4.69
N VAL A 40 -7.18 6.70 -3.93
CA VAL A 40 -8.20 5.69 -4.21
C VAL A 40 -8.90 6.01 -5.52
N CYS A 41 -8.98 5.03 -6.43
CA CYS A 41 -9.85 5.13 -7.59
C CYS A 41 -11.29 4.77 -7.20
N PRO A 42 -12.26 5.73 -7.22
CA PRO A 42 -13.63 5.43 -6.81
C PRO A 42 -14.29 4.37 -7.70
N ARG A 43 -13.99 4.37 -8.99
CA ARG A 43 -14.53 3.40 -9.94
C ARG A 43 -13.99 1.99 -9.70
N LEU A 44 -12.69 1.83 -9.41
CA LEU A 44 -12.10 0.56 -8.99
C LEU A 44 -12.81 0.02 -7.74
N TYR A 45 -12.99 0.88 -6.72
CA TYR A 45 -13.68 0.51 -5.50
C TYR A 45 -15.12 0.05 -5.77
N HIS A 46 -15.84 0.79 -6.60
CA HIS A 46 -17.21 0.46 -7.01
C HIS A 46 -17.28 -0.91 -7.70
N ILE A 47 -16.45 -1.13 -8.72
CA ILE A 47 -16.40 -2.39 -9.47
C ILE A 47 -16.10 -3.56 -8.52
N TYR A 48 -15.06 -3.43 -7.68
CA TYR A 48 -14.72 -4.50 -6.74
C TYR A 48 -15.81 -4.85 -5.76
N ARG A 49 -16.55 -3.86 -5.27
CA ARG A 49 -17.65 -4.10 -4.32
C ARG A 49 -18.86 -4.72 -4.99
N ARG A 50 -19.10 -4.42 -6.25
CA ARG A 50 -20.24 -4.94 -7.02
C ARG A 50 -19.98 -6.32 -7.61
N LEU A 51 -18.75 -6.63 -8.00
CA LEU A 51 -18.42 -7.94 -8.52
C LEU A 51 -18.56 -9.03 -7.47
N PRO A 52 -19.20 -10.16 -7.81
CA PRO A 52 -19.19 -11.36 -6.97
C PRO A 52 -17.77 -11.76 -6.59
N TRP A 53 -17.58 -12.27 -5.39
CA TRP A 53 -16.25 -12.63 -4.87
C TRP A 53 -15.45 -13.54 -5.81
N ALA A 54 -16.11 -14.59 -6.33
CA ALA A 54 -15.49 -15.56 -7.24
C ALA A 54 -15.04 -14.97 -8.57
N LYS A 55 -15.54 -13.78 -8.95
CA LYS A 55 -15.31 -13.12 -10.24
C LYS A 55 -14.42 -11.88 -10.13
N ARG A 56 -13.90 -11.59 -8.94
CA ARG A 56 -12.96 -10.50 -8.78
C ARG A 56 -11.65 -10.86 -9.46
N PRO A 57 -11.12 -10.00 -10.34
CA PRO A 57 -9.85 -10.27 -10.99
C PRO A 57 -8.74 -10.40 -9.94
N PHE A 58 -7.91 -11.42 -10.11
CA PHE A 58 -6.73 -11.60 -9.29
C PHE A 58 -5.61 -10.74 -9.86
N VAL A 59 -4.88 -10.04 -9.00
CA VAL A 59 -3.58 -9.50 -9.39
C VAL A 59 -2.65 -10.69 -9.54
N GLN A 60 -2.24 -10.97 -10.77
CA GLN A 60 -1.28 -12.05 -11.03
C GLN A 60 0.08 -11.59 -10.52
N GLU A 61 0.41 -11.97 -9.28
CA GLU A 61 1.73 -11.72 -8.72
C GLU A 61 2.75 -12.60 -9.46
N SER A 62 3.78 -11.97 -9.98
CA SER A 62 4.90 -12.69 -10.57
C SER A 62 5.94 -13.02 -9.49
N PHE A 63 6.71 -14.10 -9.68
CA PHE A 63 7.83 -14.43 -8.79
C PHE A 63 8.79 -13.24 -8.60
N THR A 64 9.06 -12.50 -9.67
CA THR A 64 9.90 -11.28 -9.62
C THR A 64 9.24 -10.17 -8.81
N GLY A 65 7.91 -10.04 -8.86
CA GLY A 65 7.14 -9.09 -8.04
C GLY A 65 7.22 -9.45 -6.56
N ASP A 66 7.05 -10.73 -6.23
CA ASP A 66 7.13 -11.24 -4.85
C ASP A 66 8.53 -11.07 -4.28
N ALA A 67 9.58 -11.42 -5.03
CA ALA A 67 10.97 -11.24 -4.63
C ALA A 67 11.30 -9.75 -4.41
N ALA A 68 10.81 -8.87 -5.29
CA ALA A 68 10.97 -7.43 -5.14
C ALA A 68 10.26 -6.89 -3.89
N ALA A 69 9.07 -7.39 -3.57
CA ALA A 69 8.33 -7.01 -2.36
C ALA A 69 9.04 -7.50 -1.09
N MET A 70 9.54 -8.74 -1.08
CA MET A 70 10.30 -9.29 0.04
C MET A 70 11.60 -8.51 0.29
N SER A 71 12.37 -8.24 -0.76
CA SER A 71 13.59 -7.41 -0.67
C SER A 71 13.27 -6.02 -0.16
N GLY A 72 12.16 -5.42 -0.65
CA GLY A 72 11.66 -4.14 -0.18
C GLY A 72 11.37 -4.14 1.31
N THR A 73 10.66 -5.14 1.81
CA THR A 73 10.33 -5.28 3.23
C THR A 73 11.58 -5.44 4.09
N ALA A 74 12.52 -6.29 3.68
CA ALA A 74 13.76 -6.50 4.43
C ALA A 74 14.60 -5.22 4.51
N LEU A 75 14.71 -4.50 3.40
CA LEU A 75 15.44 -3.23 3.33
C LEU A 75 14.77 -2.15 4.17
N HIS A 76 13.45 -2.08 4.14
CA HIS A 76 12.66 -1.17 4.94
C HIS A 76 12.92 -1.36 6.45
N LEU A 77 12.85 -2.60 6.94
CA LEU A 77 13.16 -2.93 8.33
C LEU A 77 14.60 -2.56 8.71
N ALA A 78 15.56 -2.78 7.81
CA ALA A 78 16.94 -2.40 8.04
C ALA A 78 17.10 -0.88 8.15
N LEU A 79 16.50 -0.12 7.22
CA LEU A 79 16.52 1.35 7.24
C LEU A 79 15.86 1.92 8.51
N GLN A 80 14.70 1.40 8.89
CA GLN A 80 14.04 1.80 10.14
C GLN A 80 14.94 1.57 11.35
N ARG A 81 15.64 0.43 11.40
CA ARG A 81 16.56 0.12 12.49
C ARG A 81 17.73 1.10 12.54
N TRP A 82 18.37 1.38 11.42
CA TRP A 82 19.54 2.25 11.36
C TRP A 82 19.18 3.70 11.63
N PHE A 83 18.16 4.22 10.97
CA PHE A 83 17.68 5.58 11.22
C PHE A 83 17.13 5.73 12.64
N GLY A 84 16.49 4.70 13.17
CA GLY A 84 16.00 4.68 14.55
C GLY A 84 17.09 4.86 15.57
N LEU A 85 18.26 4.25 15.35
CA LEU A 85 19.41 4.34 16.26
C LEU A 85 20.15 5.68 16.10
N GLU A 86 20.35 6.15 14.88
CA GLU A 86 21.22 7.31 14.58
C GLU A 86 20.48 8.65 14.64
N CYS A 87 19.21 8.69 14.26
CA CYS A 87 18.47 9.93 14.01
C CYS A 87 17.45 10.28 15.09
N GLN A 88 17.47 9.65 16.25
CA GLN A 88 16.50 9.88 17.33
C GLN A 88 15.04 9.78 16.84
N ALA A 89 14.73 8.67 16.17
CA ALA A 89 13.38 8.40 15.74
C ALA A 89 12.40 8.49 16.90
N PHE A 90 11.28 9.17 16.67
CA PHE A 90 10.20 9.26 17.63
C PHE A 90 9.15 8.20 17.31
N GLY A 91 8.80 7.36 18.28
CA GLY A 91 7.84 6.29 18.08
C GLY A 91 7.82 5.27 19.20
N ARG A 92 7.29 4.10 18.89
CA ARG A 92 7.23 2.98 19.83
C ARG A 92 8.45 2.09 19.66
N TRP A 93 8.89 1.47 20.78
CA TRP A 93 10.07 0.63 20.84
C TRP A 93 9.75 -0.68 21.51
N LYS A 94 10.06 -1.78 20.86
CA LYS A 94 9.79 -3.14 21.38
C LYS A 94 11.07 -3.86 21.75
N CYS A 95 11.07 -4.48 22.92
CA CYS A 95 12.13 -5.39 23.34
C CYS A 95 11.83 -6.79 22.86
N PHE A 96 12.78 -7.39 22.04
CA PHE A 96 12.57 -8.75 21.57
C PHE A 96 12.74 -9.81 22.73
N LYS A 97 13.49 -9.51 23.85
CA LYS A 97 13.80 -10.47 24.89
C LYS A 97 12.65 -10.63 25.90
N CYS A 98 11.96 -9.54 26.23
CA CYS A 98 10.92 -9.55 27.26
C CYS A 98 9.59 -8.95 26.80
N ASP A 99 9.45 -8.69 25.52
CA ASP A 99 8.23 -8.20 24.86
C ASP A 99 7.69 -6.85 25.39
N VAL A 100 8.50 -6.12 26.18
CA VAL A 100 8.13 -4.79 26.68
C VAL A 100 8.05 -3.81 25.52
N LEU A 101 6.95 -3.04 25.49
CA LEU A 101 6.73 -1.93 24.58
C LEU A 101 6.89 -0.61 25.33
N VAL A 102 7.67 0.32 24.78
CA VAL A 102 7.92 1.65 25.32
C VAL A 102 7.55 2.69 24.30
N GLY A 103 7.01 3.81 24.72
CA GLY A 103 6.68 4.97 23.88
C GLY A 103 5.19 5.20 23.72
N PRO A 104 4.82 6.23 22.95
CA PRO A 104 5.70 6.93 21.98
C PRO A 104 6.74 7.85 22.66
N THR A 105 8.00 7.74 22.27
CA THR A 105 9.11 8.57 22.74
C THR A 105 10.29 8.57 21.77
N ALA A 106 11.22 9.50 21.94
CA ALA A 106 12.43 9.56 21.13
C ALA A 106 13.50 8.57 21.63
N GLY A 107 14.19 7.91 20.71
CA GLY A 107 15.49 7.29 20.87
C GLY A 107 15.67 6.32 22.04
N VAL A 108 14.84 5.28 22.18
CA VAL A 108 15.02 4.26 23.22
C VAL A 108 15.99 3.19 22.75
N GLN A 109 17.21 3.19 23.29
CA GLN A 109 18.25 2.23 22.90
C GLN A 109 18.23 0.94 23.69
N ALA A 110 17.86 0.99 24.99
CA ALA A 110 17.86 -0.16 25.87
C ALA A 110 16.53 -0.37 26.58
N CYS A 111 16.15 -1.62 26.76
CA CYS A 111 14.94 -2.00 27.46
C CYS A 111 15.04 -1.66 28.98
N PRO A 112 14.07 -0.94 29.53
CA PRO A 112 14.10 -0.59 30.96
C PRO A 112 14.04 -1.81 31.90
N LYS A 113 13.53 -2.96 31.39
CA LYS A 113 13.40 -4.18 32.21
C LYS A 113 14.62 -5.09 32.14
N CYS A 114 15.24 -5.26 30.97
CA CYS A 114 16.28 -6.29 30.82
C CYS A 114 17.55 -5.78 30.13
N GLN A 115 17.65 -4.48 29.86
CA GLN A 115 18.76 -3.80 29.17
C GLN A 115 19.10 -4.32 27.78
N ALA A 116 18.27 -5.21 27.21
CA ALA A 116 18.44 -5.66 25.82
C ALA A 116 18.13 -4.51 24.83
N PRO A 117 18.73 -4.54 23.63
CA PRO A 117 18.41 -3.56 22.58
C PRO A 117 16.93 -3.50 22.27
N MET A 118 16.42 -2.30 22.03
CA MET A 118 15.05 -2.05 21.60
C MET A 118 14.98 -1.89 20.09
N ILE A 119 13.85 -2.27 19.50
CA ILE A 119 13.59 -2.11 18.07
C ILE A 119 12.45 -1.13 17.89
N TYR A 120 12.67 -0.19 16.96
CA TYR A 120 11.65 0.73 16.50
C TYR A 120 10.46 -0.04 15.90
N GLN A 121 9.26 0.42 16.21
CA GLN A 121 8.01 -0.08 15.66
C GLN A 121 7.32 1.02 14.89
N GLU A 122 6.77 0.67 13.72
CA GLU A 122 5.92 1.55 12.95
C GLU A 122 4.74 2.06 13.79
N LEU A 123 4.34 3.30 13.54
CA LEU A 123 3.19 3.89 14.19
C LEU A 123 1.93 3.58 13.37
N GLU A 124 0.97 2.95 14.00
CA GLU A 124 -0.29 2.62 13.35
C GLU A 124 -1.18 3.85 13.22
N VAL A 125 -1.79 4.01 12.03
CA VAL A 125 -2.83 5.00 11.75
C VAL A 125 -4.17 4.30 11.77
N GLU A 126 -4.98 4.65 12.75
CA GLU A 126 -6.31 4.10 12.95
C GLU A 126 -7.39 4.92 12.25
N LYS A 127 -8.48 4.24 11.88
CA LYS A 127 -9.64 4.92 11.31
C LYS A 127 -10.35 5.78 12.34
N SER A 128 -10.67 7.01 11.94
CA SER A 128 -11.56 7.90 12.66
C SER A 128 -12.55 8.57 11.73
N LYS A 129 -13.41 9.43 12.26
CA LYS A 129 -14.36 10.22 11.44
C LYS A 129 -13.65 11.07 10.40
N LEU A 130 -12.50 11.65 10.75
CA LEU A 130 -11.70 12.51 9.88
C LEU A 130 -10.61 11.77 9.12
N VAL A 131 -10.27 10.55 9.54
CA VAL A 131 -9.26 9.69 8.91
C VAL A 131 -9.91 8.38 8.45
N PRO A 132 -10.51 8.33 7.25
CA PRO A 132 -11.28 7.17 6.79
C PRO A 132 -10.43 6.03 6.21
N PHE A 133 -9.16 5.95 6.55
CA PHE A 133 -8.21 4.94 6.08
C PHE A 133 -7.36 4.40 7.24
N THR A 134 -6.65 3.31 7.01
CA THR A 134 -5.64 2.75 7.92
C THR A 134 -4.27 2.77 7.27
N GLY A 135 -3.23 2.59 8.07
CA GLY A 135 -1.87 2.41 7.57
C GLY A 135 -0.84 2.36 8.67
N HIS A 136 0.42 2.32 8.27
CA HIS A 136 1.56 2.36 9.18
C HIS A 136 2.51 3.45 8.70
N ILE A 137 2.95 4.26 9.64
CA ILE A 137 3.94 5.32 9.42
C ILE A 137 5.31 4.69 9.64
N ASP A 138 6.15 4.78 8.63
CA ASP A 138 7.48 4.16 8.67
C ASP A 138 8.33 4.76 9.78
N MET A 139 8.37 6.10 9.87
CA MET A 139 9.15 6.78 10.89
C MET A 139 8.74 8.24 11.08
N VAL A 140 8.84 8.70 12.33
CA VAL A 140 8.79 10.12 12.67
C VAL A 140 10.14 10.51 13.25
N LEU A 141 10.70 11.64 12.77
CA LEU A 141 11.92 12.24 13.30
C LEU A 141 11.61 13.60 13.91
N VAL A 142 12.18 13.85 15.07
CA VAL A 142 12.19 15.17 15.69
C VAL A 142 13.61 15.71 15.64
N GLN A 143 13.82 16.82 14.94
CA GLN A 143 15.13 17.44 14.83
C GLN A 143 15.50 18.18 16.14
N PRO A 144 16.52 17.77 16.88
CA PRO A 144 16.77 18.30 18.23
C PRO A 144 17.01 19.82 18.31
N LYS A 145 17.67 20.39 17.29
CA LYS A 145 18.03 21.81 17.27
C LYS A 145 16.85 22.75 16.96
N THR A 146 15.86 22.29 16.24
CA THR A 146 14.78 23.12 15.73
C THR A 146 13.40 22.66 16.20
N ASN A 147 13.33 21.53 16.88
CA ASN A 147 12.10 20.81 17.24
C ASN A 147 11.15 20.53 16.04
N ARG A 148 11.68 20.61 14.83
CA ARG A 148 10.90 20.28 13.63
C ARG A 148 10.61 18.81 13.56
N VAL A 149 9.37 18.49 13.23
CA VAL A 149 8.87 17.13 13.08
C VAL A 149 8.81 16.76 11.61
N TYR A 150 9.49 15.70 11.24
CA TYR A 150 9.51 15.13 9.90
C TYR A 150 8.84 13.76 9.91
N LEU A 151 7.94 13.53 8.97
CA LEU A 151 7.40 12.20 8.71
C LEU A 151 8.16 11.60 7.53
N LEU A 152 8.74 10.43 7.74
CA LEU A 152 9.51 9.70 6.74
C LEU A 152 8.74 8.49 6.26
N ASP A 153 8.90 8.19 4.96
CA ASP A 153 8.37 6.99 4.34
C ASP A 153 9.41 6.44 3.35
N PHE A 154 9.84 5.19 3.55
CA PHE A 154 10.87 4.55 2.77
C PHE A 154 10.27 3.85 1.56
N LYS A 155 10.86 4.04 0.38
CA LYS A 155 10.41 3.42 -0.87
C LYS A 155 11.58 2.78 -1.60
N THR A 156 11.50 1.47 -1.79
CA THR A 156 12.52 0.74 -2.55
C THR A 156 12.13 0.68 -4.03
N ILE A 157 12.99 1.17 -4.88
CA ILE A 157 12.77 1.24 -6.32
C ILE A 157 14.04 0.80 -7.09
N SER A 158 13.96 0.67 -8.41
CA SER A 158 15.14 0.38 -9.23
C SER A 158 15.99 1.65 -9.46
N PRO A 159 17.28 1.53 -9.80
CA PRO A 159 18.16 2.66 -10.06
C PRO A 159 17.62 3.64 -11.09
N ARG A 160 17.07 3.13 -12.18
CA ARG A 160 16.44 3.95 -13.22
C ARG A 160 15.32 4.82 -12.65
N LYS A 161 14.48 4.27 -11.79
CA LYS A 161 13.37 5.00 -11.17
C LYS A 161 13.84 6.04 -10.15
N ILE A 162 14.98 5.85 -9.51
CA ILE A 162 15.58 6.89 -8.66
C ILE A 162 15.95 8.11 -9.48
N PHE A 163 16.53 7.90 -10.66
CA PHE A 163 16.85 8.98 -11.59
C PHE A 163 15.59 9.74 -12.03
N GLU A 164 14.52 9.02 -12.37
CA GLU A 164 13.22 9.61 -12.71
C GLU A 164 12.67 10.47 -11.55
N VAL A 165 12.73 9.97 -10.32
CA VAL A 165 12.26 10.71 -9.13
C VAL A 165 13.08 11.97 -8.87
N ARG A 166 14.40 11.92 -9.08
CA ARG A 166 15.27 13.11 -8.95
C ARG A 166 14.92 14.21 -9.96
N GLN A 167 14.46 13.85 -11.13
CA GLN A 167 14.09 14.81 -12.19
C GLN A 167 12.65 15.29 -12.09
N SER A 168 11.71 14.38 -11.82
CA SER A 168 10.28 14.64 -11.94
C SER A 168 9.54 14.73 -10.60
N GLY A 169 10.26 14.52 -9.50
CA GLY A 169 9.65 14.47 -8.16
C GLY A 169 9.07 13.11 -7.82
N PRO A 170 8.37 12.99 -6.70
CA PRO A 170 7.89 11.72 -6.17
C PRO A 170 6.73 11.15 -6.99
N TYR A 171 6.59 9.83 -6.98
CA TYR A 171 5.40 9.19 -7.53
C TYR A 171 4.13 9.66 -6.81
N ARG A 172 3.09 9.95 -7.58
CA ARG A 172 1.79 10.44 -7.09
C ARG A 172 1.26 9.63 -5.92
N LYS A 173 1.24 8.30 -6.02
CA LYS A 173 0.74 7.41 -4.95
C LYS A 173 1.51 7.56 -3.63
N HIS A 174 2.83 7.73 -3.68
CA HIS A 174 3.64 7.92 -2.47
C HIS A 174 3.42 9.30 -1.86
N TYR A 175 3.26 10.32 -2.71
CA TYR A 175 2.94 11.67 -2.28
C TYR A 175 1.58 11.75 -1.57
N TYR A 176 0.56 11.07 -2.08
CA TYR A 176 -0.75 10.98 -1.44
C TYR A 176 -0.67 10.22 -0.12
N GLN A 177 0.01 9.08 -0.09
CA GLN A 177 0.19 8.25 1.10
C GLN A 177 0.80 9.04 2.25
N ILE A 178 1.95 9.66 2.04
CA ILE A 178 2.69 10.36 3.10
C ILE A 178 1.93 11.62 3.58
N ASN A 179 1.27 12.34 2.68
CA ASN A 179 0.42 13.48 3.05
C ASN A 179 -0.84 13.06 3.80
N ALA A 180 -1.39 11.89 3.51
CA ALA A 180 -2.50 11.35 4.29
C ALA A 180 -2.10 11.12 5.75
N TYR A 181 -0.95 10.51 5.99
CA TYR A 181 -0.42 10.30 7.34
C TYR A 181 -0.15 11.62 8.08
N ALA A 182 0.58 12.54 7.44
CA ALA A 182 0.92 13.82 8.06
C ALA A 182 -0.33 14.64 8.45
N ASN A 183 -1.33 14.68 7.57
CA ASN A 183 -2.58 15.37 7.90
C ASN A 183 -3.42 14.65 8.95
N ALA A 184 -3.37 13.31 9.04
CA ALA A 184 -4.03 12.56 10.10
C ALA A 184 -3.46 12.95 11.48
N ILE A 185 -2.15 13.14 11.59
CA ILE A 185 -1.48 13.64 12.80
C ILE A 185 -1.89 15.10 13.05
N ASN A 186 -1.71 15.98 12.04
CA ASN A 186 -1.96 17.43 12.17
C ASN A 186 -3.43 17.80 12.49
N LEU A 187 -4.35 16.85 12.34
CA LEU A 187 -5.74 16.99 12.74
C LEU A 187 -5.99 16.48 14.18
N GLY A 188 -4.95 16.04 14.88
CA GLY A 188 -5.09 15.47 16.23
C GLY A 188 -5.89 14.16 16.28
N GLN A 189 -5.90 13.41 15.16
CA GLN A 189 -6.70 12.18 15.03
C GLN A 189 -5.90 10.91 15.29
N GLN A 190 -4.62 11.06 15.63
CA GLN A 190 -3.71 9.94 15.88
C GLN A 190 -2.86 10.24 17.12
N ASP A 191 -2.91 9.34 18.07
CA ASP A 191 -2.03 9.40 19.24
C ASP A 191 -0.68 8.75 18.91
N VAL A 192 0.15 9.49 18.23
CA VAL A 192 1.50 9.07 17.86
C VAL A 192 2.59 9.78 18.68
N GLY A 193 2.17 10.57 19.67
CA GLY A 193 3.06 11.29 20.58
C GLY A 193 3.69 12.56 20.03
N VAL A 194 3.27 12.99 18.84
CA VAL A 194 3.58 14.32 18.27
C VAL A 194 2.29 14.97 17.80
N ASP A 195 2.17 16.28 18.01
CA ASP A 195 0.94 17.02 17.72
C ASP A 195 0.85 17.48 16.28
N HIS A 196 1.99 17.61 15.60
CA HIS A 196 2.04 18.03 14.22
C HIS A 196 3.27 17.50 13.48
N VAL A 197 3.20 17.54 12.17
CA VAL A 197 4.28 17.26 11.23
C VAL A 197 4.53 18.52 10.42
N ASP A 198 5.77 19.02 10.44
CA ASP A 198 6.17 20.21 9.67
C ASP A 198 6.39 19.87 8.19
N LYS A 199 7.03 18.73 7.93
CA LYS A 199 7.40 18.31 6.58
C LYS A 199 7.30 16.80 6.43
N VAL A 200 7.11 16.38 5.19
CA VAL A 200 7.15 14.97 4.80
C VAL A 200 8.40 14.69 3.96
N VAL A 201 8.98 13.51 4.13
CA VAL A 201 10.19 13.09 3.43
C VAL A 201 10.01 11.69 2.86
N LEU A 202 9.98 11.57 1.55
CA LEU A 202 10.05 10.28 0.86
C LEU A 202 11.51 9.93 0.62
N ILE A 203 11.96 8.80 1.14
CA ILE A 203 13.32 8.33 0.95
C ILE A 203 13.28 7.16 -0.04
N TYR A 204 13.66 7.44 -1.27
CA TYR A 204 13.79 6.42 -2.30
C TYR A 204 15.17 5.78 -2.24
N VAL A 205 15.21 4.46 -2.17
CA VAL A 205 16.45 3.67 -2.08
C VAL A 205 16.49 2.64 -3.18
N ASP A 206 17.67 2.44 -3.74
CA ASP A 206 17.89 1.37 -4.70
C ASP A 206 17.84 0.00 -4.01
N ARG A 207 17.09 -0.92 -4.60
CA ARG A 207 17.02 -2.31 -4.12
C ARG A 207 18.33 -3.07 -4.27
N GLY A 208 19.13 -2.73 -5.26
CA GLY A 208 20.42 -3.38 -5.53
C GLY A 208 21.57 -2.81 -4.73
N ASP A 209 21.55 -1.48 -4.52
CA ASP A 209 22.60 -0.77 -3.78
C ASP A 209 22.02 0.38 -2.93
N PRO A 210 21.43 0.03 -1.78
CA PRO A 210 20.76 1.01 -0.91
C PRO A 210 21.71 2.01 -0.27
N TRP A 211 23.00 1.72 -0.22
CA TRP A 211 24.01 2.55 0.44
C TRP A 211 24.52 3.69 -0.44
N ILE A 212 24.57 3.45 -1.74
CA ILE A 212 25.17 4.40 -2.68
C ILE A 212 24.09 5.21 -3.40
N THR A 213 22.95 4.57 -3.70
CA THR A 213 21.93 5.18 -4.54
C THR A 213 20.62 5.40 -3.77
N TRP A 214 20.41 6.65 -3.35
CA TRP A 214 19.19 7.08 -2.68
C TRP A 214 18.79 8.50 -3.11
N ALA A 215 17.53 8.84 -2.92
CA ALA A 215 16.99 10.15 -3.23
C ALA A 215 15.97 10.58 -2.15
N PRO A 216 16.36 11.48 -1.24
CA PRO A 216 15.41 12.09 -0.33
C PRO A 216 14.61 13.18 -1.06
N VAL A 217 13.30 13.12 -0.97
CA VAL A 217 12.40 14.14 -1.51
C VAL A 217 11.62 14.75 -0.35
N GLN A 218 12.05 15.94 0.06
CA GLN A 218 11.41 16.68 1.13
C GLN A 218 10.34 17.63 0.60
N MET A 219 9.19 17.65 1.23
CA MET A 219 8.03 18.45 0.80
C MET A 219 7.27 19.04 1.99
N PRO A 220 6.57 20.16 1.80
CA PRO A 220 5.61 20.64 2.80
C PRO A 220 4.42 19.69 2.91
N VAL A 221 3.76 19.67 4.05
CA VAL A 221 2.49 18.96 4.23
C VAL A 221 1.40 19.65 3.43
N SER A 222 0.69 18.91 2.59
CA SER A 222 -0.34 19.43 1.69
C SER A 222 -1.75 19.09 2.16
N ARG A 223 -2.47 20.07 2.70
CA ARG A 223 -3.90 19.94 3.01
C ARG A 223 -4.76 19.78 1.75
N LYS A 224 -4.30 20.29 0.60
CA LYS A 224 -5.01 20.11 -0.69
C LYS A 224 -5.07 18.63 -1.05
N VAL A 225 -3.94 17.93 -1.03
CA VAL A 225 -3.86 16.49 -1.31
C VAL A 225 -4.72 15.68 -0.35
N TYR A 226 -4.75 16.07 0.92
CA TYR A 226 -5.61 15.41 1.90
C TYR A 226 -7.10 15.58 1.60
N ARG A 227 -7.54 16.80 1.25
CA ARG A 227 -8.93 17.05 0.84
C ARG A 227 -9.31 16.26 -0.40
N GLU A 228 -8.43 16.17 -1.40
CA GLU A 228 -8.63 15.34 -2.59
C GLU A 228 -8.77 13.86 -2.21
N THR A 229 -7.92 13.35 -1.30
CA THR A 229 -8.03 12.00 -0.77
C THR A 229 -9.40 11.73 -0.14
N LEU A 230 -9.86 12.63 0.72
CA LEU A 230 -11.17 12.49 1.37
C LEU A 230 -12.32 12.53 0.36
N ALA A 231 -12.23 13.40 -0.65
CA ALA A 231 -13.23 13.50 -1.71
C ALA A 231 -13.32 12.21 -2.53
N LEU A 232 -12.18 11.61 -2.90
CA LEU A 232 -12.13 10.33 -3.62
C LEU A 232 -12.74 9.18 -2.78
N ILE A 233 -12.42 9.11 -1.49
CA ILE A 233 -12.99 8.10 -0.59
C ILE A 233 -14.50 8.32 -0.42
N ALA A 234 -14.95 9.56 -0.25
CA ALA A 234 -16.37 9.88 -0.15
C ALA A 234 -17.14 9.50 -1.43
N THR A 235 -16.57 9.81 -2.59
CA THR A 235 -17.12 9.42 -3.89
C THR A 235 -17.21 7.89 -4.03
N ALA A 236 -16.16 7.17 -3.63
CA ALA A 236 -16.16 5.72 -3.65
C ALA A 236 -17.27 5.12 -2.77
N LYS A 237 -17.43 5.63 -1.55
CA LYS A 237 -18.49 5.18 -0.63
C LYS A 237 -19.89 5.51 -1.16
N ARG A 238 -20.09 6.73 -1.67
CA ARG A 238 -21.36 7.19 -2.23
C ARG A 238 -21.77 6.34 -3.42
N SER A 239 -20.86 6.02 -4.32
CA SER A 239 -21.14 5.23 -5.52
C SER A 239 -21.72 3.86 -5.22
N ILE A 240 -21.30 3.23 -4.11
CA ILE A 240 -21.87 1.95 -3.67
C ILE A 240 -23.31 2.13 -3.18
N LYS A 241 -23.58 3.21 -2.42
CA LYS A 241 -24.94 3.50 -1.92
C LYS A 241 -25.92 3.83 -3.05
N GLU A 242 -25.46 4.62 -4.00
CA GLU A 242 -26.28 5.10 -5.14
C GLU A 242 -26.31 4.10 -6.30
N MET A 243 -25.49 3.06 -6.25
CA MET A 243 -25.37 2.04 -7.29
C MET A 243 -24.91 2.59 -8.66
N ILE A 244 -24.33 3.77 -8.69
CA ILE A 244 -23.88 4.47 -9.90
C ILE A 244 -22.36 4.40 -10.00
N PRO A 245 -21.79 3.86 -11.10
CA PRO A 245 -20.34 3.81 -11.28
C PRO A 245 -19.77 5.25 -11.40
N PRO A 246 -18.84 5.66 -10.54
CA PRO A 246 -18.23 6.98 -10.61
C PRO A 246 -17.17 7.02 -11.71
N ARG A 247 -16.75 8.23 -12.09
CA ARG A 247 -15.58 8.41 -12.95
C ARG A 247 -14.32 7.85 -12.26
N GLY A 248 -13.48 7.16 -13.01
CA GLY A 248 -12.16 6.70 -12.57
C GLY A 248 -11.15 7.83 -12.48
N ILE A 249 -9.97 7.53 -11.92
CA ILE A 249 -8.82 8.46 -11.91
C ILE A 249 -8.01 8.39 -13.22
N CYS A 250 -8.20 7.32 -13.99
CA CYS A 250 -7.57 7.08 -15.29
C CYS A 250 -8.45 7.55 -16.42
N SER A 251 -7.85 7.97 -17.53
CA SER A 251 -8.52 8.40 -18.76
C SER A 251 -8.69 7.25 -19.76
N SER A 252 -7.81 6.26 -19.75
CA SER A 252 -7.81 5.10 -20.66
C SER A 252 -7.08 3.91 -20.04
N THR A 253 -7.04 2.78 -20.74
CA THR A 253 -6.24 1.60 -20.38
C THR A 253 -4.73 1.88 -20.40
N GLU A 254 -4.30 2.85 -21.21
CA GLU A 254 -2.89 3.24 -21.37
C GLU A 254 -2.41 4.26 -20.33
N ASP A 255 -3.33 4.78 -19.52
CA ASP A 255 -3.01 5.70 -18.45
C ASP A 255 -2.02 5.04 -17.46
N PRO A 256 -0.94 5.73 -17.05
CA PRO A 256 0.03 5.18 -16.08
C PRO A 256 -0.62 4.68 -14.78
N ASP A 257 -1.68 5.33 -14.31
CA ASP A 257 -2.42 4.90 -13.13
C ASP A 257 -3.25 3.63 -13.40
N ALA A 258 -3.56 3.30 -14.66
CA ALA A 258 -4.26 2.08 -15.05
C ALA A 258 -3.34 0.87 -15.22
N HIS A 259 -2.03 1.06 -15.38
CA HIS A 259 -1.08 -0.01 -15.70
C HIS A 259 -1.18 -1.22 -14.77
N TRP A 260 -1.32 -0.96 -13.47
CA TRP A 260 -1.43 -2.01 -12.45
C TRP A 260 -2.86 -2.19 -11.91
N CYS A 261 -3.85 -1.60 -12.59
CA CYS A 261 -5.24 -1.70 -12.15
C CYS A 261 -5.81 -3.08 -12.51
N PRO A 262 -6.23 -3.88 -11.52
CA PRO A 262 -6.73 -5.23 -11.76
C PRO A 262 -8.06 -5.26 -12.52
N VAL A 263 -8.78 -4.14 -12.58
CA VAL A 263 -10.07 -4.03 -13.28
C VAL A 263 -9.98 -3.16 -14.53
N LYS A 264 -8.79 -2.83 -15.03
CA LYS A 264 -8.64 -1.90 -16.16
C LYS A 264 -9.48 -2.30 -17.37
N ASN A 265 -9.43 -3.57 -17.76
CA ASN A 265 -10.16 -4.07 -18.91
C ASN A 265 -11.69 -4.02 -18.71
N ILE A 266 -12.15 -4.34 -17.50
CA ILE A 266 -13.57 -4.23 -17.11
C ILE A 266 -13.98 -2.75 -17.06
N CYS A 267 -13.15 -1.90 -16.45
CA CYS A 267 -13.43 -0.49 -16.23
C CYS A 267 -13.69 0.31 -17.51
N PHE A 268 -12.98 -0.03 -18.59
CA PHE A 268 -13.09 0.62 -19.89
C PHE A 268 -13.92 -0.18 -20.90
N SER A 269 -14.51 -1.30 -20.47
CA SER A 269 -15.42 -2.07 -21.33
C SER A 269 -16.74 -1.32 -21.55
N PRO A 270 -17.25 -1.27 -22.77
CA PRO A 270 -18.60 -0.75 -23.03
C PRO A 270 -19.68 -1.58 -22.34
N LEU A 271 -19.37 -2.79 -21.89
CA LEU A 271 -20.29 -3.71 -21.22
C LEU A 271 -20.28 -3.53 -19.69
N LEU A 272 -19.52 -2.57 -19.14
CA LEU A 272 -19.40 -2.38 -17.70
C LEU A 272 -20.75 -2.22 -17.02
N GLU A 273 -21.64 -1.40 -17.56
CA GLU A 273 -22.96 -1.15 -16.97
C GLU A 273 -23.82 -2.41 -16.96
N THR A 274 -23.78 -3.18 -18.05
CA THR A 274 -24.44 -4.48 -18.15
C THR A 274 -23.90 -5.47 -17.13
N MET A 275 -22.58 -5.48 -16.91
CA MET A 275 -21.94 -6.36 -15.91
C MET A 275 -22.31 -5.99 -14.47
N LEU A 276 -22.62 -4.74 -14.21
CA LEU A 276 -22.95 -4.20 -12.89
C LEU A 276 -24.46 -3.99 -12.69
N SER A 277 -25.29 -4.15 -13.73
CA SER A 277 -26.75 -3.99 -13.63
C SER A 277 -27.36 -5.10 -12.78
N ASP A 278 -28.35 -4.73 -11.94
CA ASP A 278 -29.06 -5.65 -11.06
C ASP A 278 -30.18 -6.46 -11.75
N GLU A 279 -30.42 -6.22 -13.05
CA GLU A 279 -31.53 -6.82 -13.81
C GLU A 279 -31.41 -8.33 -14.00
N VAL A 280 -30.24 -8.91 -13.69
CA VAL A 280 -30.08 -10.35 -13.68
C VAL A 280 -30.60 -10.90 -12.35
N GLN A 281 -31.83 -11.38 -12.34
CA GLN A 281 -32.53 -11.93 -11.17
C GLN A 281 -31.75 -13.05 -10.46
N PRO A 282 -31.81 -13.19 -9.11
CA PRO A 282 -31.09 -14.23 -8.36
C PRO A 282 -31.38 -15.68 -8.81
N ARG A 283 -32.43 -15.90 -9.61
CA ARG A 283 -32.84 -17.24 -10.10
C ARG A 283 -31.95 -17.77 -11.25
N ASP A 284 -31.18 -16.91 -11.93
CA ASP A 284 -30.38 -17.27 -13.11
C ASP A 284 -28.88 -17.29 -12.83
N VAL A 285 -28.47 -17.81 -11.68
CA VAL A 285 -27.05 -17.89 -11.31
C VAL A 285 -26.22 -18.64 -12.36
N GLY A 286 -26.78 -19.64 -13.03
CA GLY A 286 -26.11 -20.37 -14.12
C GLY A 286 -25.93 -19.55 -15.40
N ASP A 287 -26.93 -18.75 -15.78
CA ASP A 287 -26.83 -17.90 -16.99
C ASP A 287 -26.01 -16.63 -16.76
N ARG A 288 -26.02 -16.10 -15.53
CA ARG A 288 -25.10 -15.01 -15.15
C ARG A 288 -23.65 -15.41 -15.33
N ASP A 289 -23.31 -16.62 -14.94
CA ASP A 289 -21.94 -17.12 -15.07
C ASP A 289 -21.52 -17.21 -16.53
N ARG A 290 -22.38 -17.73 -17.41
CA ARG A 290 -22.09 -17.82 -18.85
C ARG A 290 -21.97 -16.46 -19.52
N THR A 291 -22.85 -15.51 -19.21
CA THR A 291 -22.80 -14.15 -19.76
C THR A 291 -21.54 -13.43 -19.30
N TYR A 292 -21.20 -13.53 -18.03
CA TYR A 292 -19.99 -12.92 -17.48
C TYR A 292 -18.71 -13.52 -18.08
N ASP A 293 -18.64 -14.86 -18.18
CA ASP A 293 -17.49 -15.55 -18.75
C ASP A 293 -17.32 -15.23 -20.24
N ARG A 294 -18.43 -15.08 -21.01
CA ARG A 294 -18.38 -14.60 -22.38
C ARG A 294 -17.85 -13.19 -22.48
N ILE A 295 -18.31 -12.27 -21.64
CA ILE A 295 -17.83 -10.89 -21.60
C ILE A 295 -16.33 -10.85 -21.25
N LEU A 296 -15.88 -11.64 -20.28
CA LEU A 296 -14.46 -11.72 -19.94
C LEU A 296 -13.61 -12.28 -21.05
N GLN A 297 -14.13 -13.28 -21.82
CA GLN A 297 -13.44 -13.81 -22.99
C GLN A 297 -13.34 -12.76 -24.11
N GLU A 298 -14.41 -12.01 -24.37
CA GLU A 298 -14.42 -10.92 -25.35
C GLU A 298 -13.42 -9.80 -24.95
N VAL A 299 -13.39 -9.42 -23.66
CA VAL A 299 -12.47 -8.39 -23.13
C VAL A 299 -11.00 -8.85 -23.13
N ASN A 300 -10.72 -10.15 -22.99
CA ASN A 300 -9.35 -10.68 -23.02
C ASN A 300 -8.84 -10.98 -24.42
N ASN A 301 -9.71 -11.04 -25.43
CA ASN A 301 -9.36 -11.28 -26.84
C ASN A 301 -9.13 -9.99 -27.65
N HIS A 302 -9.33 -8.84 -27.05
CA HIS A 302 -9.01 -7.51 -27.55
C HIS A 302 -7.91 -6.85 -26.68
#